data_05f1d2690e668c4506396f168c02f78f
#
_entry.id   05f1d2690e668c4506396f168c02f78f
#
_cell.length_a   1.000
_cell.length_b   1.000
_cell.length_c   1.000
_cell.angle_alpha   90.00
_cell.angle_beta   90.00
_cell.angle_gamma   90.00
#
_symmetry.space_group_name_H-M   'P 1'
#
loop_
_entity.id
_entity.type
_entity.pdbx_description
1 polymer ?
#
loop_
_entity_poly.entity_id
_entity_poly.type
_entity_poly.pdbx_seq_one_letter_code
_entity_poly.pdbx_strand_id
1 'polypeptide(L)'
;DSKPNAAPIVQNDRIDVHKVPGCMCCDRWVDHLHEAGFETSTTENSDINAFKLKRGIAANYHSCHTAVTQQGLVIEGHVPASAIKSFLAAPPSNAIGLAVPGMPVGSPGMEMGERRDAYDVMLLLNDGSAEVYRQISGQSGL
;
A
#
# COMPACT_ATOMS: atom_id res chain seq x y z
N ASP A 1 -16.27 -21.77 8.69
CA ASP A 1 -16.10 -21.25 8.47
C ASP A 1 -15.85 -20.88 8.29
N SER A 2 -15.86 -21.33 8.42
CA SER A 2 -15.57 -20.85 8.12
C SER A 2 -15.17 -20.54 7.93
N LYS A 3 -15.06 -20.87 8.00
CA LYS A 3 -14.53 -20.47 7.70
C LYS A 3 -14.09 -20.04 7.77
N PRO A 4 -14.14 -20.56 7.87
CA PRO A 4 -13.65 -20.09 7.79
C PRO A 4 -13.29 -19.49 7.83
N ASN A 5 -13.09 -19.84 7.93
CA ASN A 5 -12.89 -19.15 7.71
C ASN A 5 -12.90 -18.30 7.83
N ALA A 6 -12.91 -18.35 8.19
CA ALA A 6 -13.06 -17.58 8.07
C ALA A 6 -13.18 -16.78 7.85
N ALA A 7 -13.24 -17.19 8.49
CA ALA A 7 -13.93 -16.42 7.59
C ALA A 7 -13.36 -15.15 7.26
N PRO A 8 -13.33 -14.94 6.25
CA PRO A 8 -12.65 -13.80 5.79
C PRO A 8 -13.10 -12.55 6.47
N ILE A 9 -12.22 -11.67 6.60
CA ILE A 9 -12.51 -10.39 7.16
C ILE A 9 -12.88 -9.50 6.02
N VAL A 10 -14.13 -9.45 5.70
CA VAL A 10 -14.60 -8.77 4.51
C VAL A 10 -14.28 -7.29 4.54
N GLN A 11 -14.43 -6.65 5.70
CA GLN A 11 -14.17 -5.22 5.77
C GLN A 11 -12.70 -4.86 5.56
N ASN A 12 -11.77 -5.81 5.72
CA ASN A 12 -10.37 -5.55 5.47
C ASN A 12 -9.98 -5.83 4.03
N ASP A 13 -10.91 -6.33 3.24
CA ASP A 13 -10.64 -6.65 1.85
C ASP A 13 -10.94 -5.51 0.90
N ARG A 14 -11.47 -4.40 1.39
CA ARG A 14 -11.81 -3.27 0.53
C ARG A 14 -10.86 -2.12 0.76
N ILE A 15 -10.32 -1.60 -0.34
CA ILE A 15 -9.33 -0.52 -0.30
C ILE A 15 -9.76 0.56 -1.30
N ASP A 16 -9.82 1.81 -0.83
CA ASP A 16 -10.15 2.95 -1.68
C ASP A 16 -8.84 3.60 -2.12
N VAL A 17 -8.60 3.61 -3.43
CA VAL A 17 -7.36 4.09 -4.01
C VAL A 17 -7.56 5.52 -4.50
N HIS A 18 -6.66 6.42 -4.12
CA HIS A 18 -6.65 7.80 -4.57
C HIS A 18 -5.41 8.03 -5.41
N LYS A 19 -5.57 8.51 -6.64
CA LYS A 19 -4.46 8.69 -7.56
C LYS A 19 -4.67 9.93 -8.40
N VAL A 20 -3.58 10.45 -8.99
CA VAL A 20 -3.71 11.53 -9.96
C VAL A 20 -4.24 10.95 -11.27
N PRO A 21 -4.93 11.77 -12.09
CA PRO A 21 -5.40 11.29 -13.39
C PRO A 21 -4.25 10.81 -14.25
N GLY A 22 -4.44 9.69 -14.94
CA GLY A 22 -3.46 9.19 -15.90
C GLY A 22 -2.33 8.36 -15.33
N CYS A 23 -2.38 8.01 -14.04
CA CYS A 23 -1.31 7.22 -13.41
C CYS A 23 -1.47 5.74 -13.78
N MET A 24 -0.69 5.27 -14.75
CA MET A 24 -0.80 3.88 -15.19
C MET A 24 -0.18 2.89 -14.22
N CYS A 25 0.91 3.25 -13.56
CA CYS A 25 1.50 2.35 -12.57
C CYS A 25 0.57 2.15 -11.38
N CYS A 26 -0.25 3.15 -11.07
CA CYS A 26 -1.27 3.00 -10.03
C CYS A 26 -2.31 1.96 -10.44
N ASP A 27 -2.69 1.95 -11.73
CA ASP A 27 -3.66 0.96 -12.23
C ASP A 27 -3.08 -0.45 -12.16
N ARG A 28 -1.79 -0.62 -12.44
CA ARG A 28 -1.15 -1.94 -12.32
C ARG A 28 -1.12 -2.41 -10.87
N TRP A 29 -0.92 -1.49 -9.93
CA TRP A 29 -0.98 -1.83 -8.52
C TRP A 29 -2.38 -2.27 -8.12
N VAL A 30 -3.41 -1.59 -8.63
CA VAL A 30 -4.80 -1.98 -8.38
C VAL A 30 -5.04 -3.41 -8.89
N ASP A 31 -4.54 -3.73 -10.09
CA ASP A 31 -4.65 -5.09 -10.61
C ASP A 31 -3.98 -6.11 -9.69
N HIS A 32 -2.81 -5.75 -9.15
CA HIS A 32 -2.12 -6.60 -8.20
C HIS A 32 -2.99 -6.87 -6.96
N LEU A 33 -3.67 -5.86 -6.45
CA LEU A 33 -4.57 -6.03 -5.31
C LEU A 33 -5.74 -6.94 -5.66
N HIS A 34 -6.31 -6.79 -6.86
CA HIS A 34 -7.43 -7.66 -7.29
C HIS A 34 -6.98 -9.11 -7.36
N GLU A 35 -5.79 -9.36 -7.87
CA GLU A 35 -5.26 -10.73 -7.94
C GLU A 35 -5.07 -11.33 -6.56
N ALA A 36 -4.84 -10.49 -5.56
CA ALA A 36 -4.66 -10.94 -4.19
C ALA A 36 -5.98 -11.06 -3.42
N GLY A 37 -7.12 -10.74 -4.06
CA GLY A 37 -8.43 -10.88 -3.45
C GLY A 37 -9.01 -9.62 -2.85
N PHE A 38 -8.37 -8.48 -3.01
CA PHE A 38 -8.92 -7.22 -2.50
C PHE A 38 -9.93 -6.64 -3.48
N GLU A 39 -10.95 -5.99 -2.93
CA GLU A 39 -11.85 -5.15 -3.71
C GLU A 39 -11.35 -3.70 -3.61
N THR A 40 -11.42 -2.97 -4.71
CA THR A 40 -10.95 -1.59 -4.72
C THR A 40 -11.99 -0.67 -5.32
N SER A 41 -11.97 0.58 -4.87
CA SER A 41 -12.58 1.69 -5.59
C SER A 41 -11.46 2.68 -5.89
N THR A 42 -11.60 3.48 -6.95
CA THR A 42 -10.56 4.40 -7.37
C THR A 42 -11.14 5.79 -7.51
N THR A 43 -10.47 6.77 -6.90
CA THR A 43 -10.85 8.18 -6.98
C THR A 43 -9.67 8.95 -7.54
N GLU A 44 -9.91 9.73 -8.60
CA GLU A 44 -8.88 10.61 -9.12
C GLU A 44 -8.88 11.91 -8.32
N ASN A 45 -7.69 12.37 -7.96
CA ASN A 45 -7.53 13.53 -7.11
C ASN A 45 -6.32 14.32 -7.58
N SER A 46 -6.56 15.48 -8.19
CA SER A 46 -5.46 16.29 -8.71
C SER A 46 -4.66 16.94 -7.58
N ASP A 47 -5.20 17.01 -6.36
CA ASP A 47 -4.49 17.58 -5.22
C ASP A 47 -4.15 16.47 -4.21
N ILE A 48 -3.55 15.40 -4.71
CA ILE A 48 -3.32 14.22 -3.91
C ILE A 48 -2.32 14.47 -2.76
N ASN A 49 -1.38 15.39 -2.97
CA ASN A 49 -0.40 15.67 -1.92
C ASN A 49 -1.06 16.28 -0.68
N ALA A 50 -2.03 17.18 -0.87
CA ALA A 50 -2.77 17.73 0.26
C ALA A 50 -3.57 16.63 0.97
N PHE A 51 -4.15 15.72 0.20
CA PHE A 51 -4.88 14.60 0.77
C PHE A 51 -3.97 13.73 1.64
N LYS A 52 -2.75 13.43 1.15
CA LYS A 52 -1.80 12.62 1.90
C LYS A 52 -1.39 13.29 3.21
N LEU A 53 -1.11 14.58 3.15
CA LEU A 53 -0.71 15.32 4.35
C LEU A 53 -1.82 15.33 5.40
N LYS A 54 -3.07 15.46 4.97
CA LYS A 54 -4.20 15.41 5.89
C LYS A 54 -4.34 14.06 6.58
N ARG A 55 -3.88 13.01 5.92
CA ARG A 55 -3.92 11.67 6.48
C ARG A 55 -2.72 11.36 7.36
N GLY A 56 -1.79 12.32 7.51
CA GLY A 56 -0.65 12.13 8.39
C GLY A 56 0.58 11.54 7.73
N ILE A 57 0.61 11.47 6.40
CA ILE A 57 1.75 10.92 5.68
C ILE A 57 2.74 12.05 5.41
N ALA A 58 3.90 12.00 6.07
CA ALA A 58 4.91 13.03 5.87
C ALA A 58 5.46 13.00 4.44
N ALA A 59 5.81 14.17 3.92
CA ALA A 59 6.17 14.31 2.51
C ALA A 59 7.31 13.40 2.07
N ASN A 60 8.27 13.12 2.95
CA ASN A 60 9.40 12.27 2.58
C ASN A 60 9.02 10.80 2.38
N TYR A 61 7.80 10.41 2.72
CA TYR A 61 7.33 9.03 2.48
C TYR A 61 6.34 8.95 1.32
N HIS A 62 6.10 10.05 0.60
CA HIS A 62 5.12 10.06 -0.49
C HIS A 62 5.59 9.25 -1.69
N SER A 63 4.65 8.63 -2.37
CA SER A 63 4.85 7.93 -3.63
C SER A 63 3.83 8.49 -4.64
N CYS A 64 3.41 7.67 -5.63
CA CYS A 64 2.54 8.17 -6.71
C CYS A 64 1.06 8.13 -6.37
N HIS A 65 0.65 7.32 -5.39
CA HIS A 65 -0.76 7.21 -5.01
C HIS A 65 -0.85 6.88 -3.54
N THR A 66 -2.06 6.96 -3.01
CA THR A 66 -2.30 6.48 -1.67
C THR A 66 -3.64 5.76 -1.63
N ALA A 67 -3.85 4.94 -0.65
CA ALA A 67 -5.10 4.22 -0.50
C ALA A 67 -5.50 4.23 0.97
N VAL A 68 -6.80 4.06 1.21
CA VAL A 68 -7.35 4.07 2.57
C VAL A 68 -8.17 2.81 2.74
N THR A 69 -7.91 2.08 3.82
CA THR A 69 -8.69 0.89 4.15
C THR A 69 -9.97 1.29 4.86
N GLN A 70 -10.87 0.33 5.04
CA GLN A 70 -12.12 0.60 5.73
C GLN A 70 -11.92 0.99 7.18
N GLN A 71 -10.77 0.64 7.75
CA GLN A 71 -10.45 1.02 9.13
C GLN A 71 -9.78 2.39 9.21
N GLY A 72 -9.57 3.05 8.08
CA GLY A 72 -8.93 4.37 8.06
C GLY A 72 -7.40 4.32 8.01
N LEU A 73 -6.82 3.15 7.84
CA LEU A 73 -5.37 3.01 7.70
C LEU A 73 -4.96 3.35 6.27
N VAL A 74 -3.75 3.90 6.11
CA VAL A 74 -3.30 4.36 4.81
C VAL A 74 -2.28 3.38 4.22
N ILE A 75 -2.31 3.26 2.90
CA ILE A 75 -1.33 2.47 2.15
C ILE A 75 -0.76 3.40 1.08
N GLU A 76 0.49 3.77 1.24
CA GLU A 76 1.13 4.75 0.38
C GLU A 76 2.06 4.06 -0.61
N GLY A 77 1.81 4.21 -1.91
CA GLY A 77 2.68 3.67 -2.94
C GLY A 77 2.47 2.19 -3.21
N HIS A 78 3.46 1.57 -3.82
CA HIS A 78 3.36 0.22 -4.36
C HIS A 78 3.65 -0.86 -3.33
N VAL A 79 2.89 -0.88 -2.25
CA VAL A 79 3.04 -1.84 -1.16
C VAL A 79 2.54 -3.21 -1.63
N PRO A 80 3.33 -4.28 -1.43
CA PRO A 80 2.87 -5.62 -1.82
C PRO A 80 1.65 -6.06 -1.03
N ALA A 81 0.74 -6.77 -1.69
CA ALA A 81 -0.50 -7.23 -1.05
C ALA A 81 -0.22 -8.11 0.16
N SER A 82 0.85 -8.92 0.13
CA SER A 82 1.18 -9.77 1.27
C SER A 82 1.50 -8.95 2.52
N ALA A 83 2.18 -7.81 2.35
CA ALA A 83 2.46 -6.93 3.46
C ALA A 83 1.18 -6.28 3.97
N ILE A 84 0.28 -5.89 3.08
CA ILE A 84 -1.00 -5.30 3.47
C ILE A 84 -1.82 -6.30 4.28
N LYS A 85 -1.90 -7.55 3.82
CA LYS A 85 -2.67 -8.57 4.54
C LYS A 85 -2.11 -8.82 5.93
N SER A 86 -0.79 -8.92 6.04
CA SER A 86 -0.13 -9.11 7.32
C SER A 86 -0.42 -7.95 8.27
N PHE A 87 -0.33 -6.73 7.76
CA PHE A 87 -0.55 -5.53 8.54
C PHE A 87 -2.01 -5.42 9.02
N LEU A 88 -2.96 -5.67 8.12
CA LEU A 88 -4.38 -5.56 8.48
C LEU A 88 -4.81 -6.63 9.47
N ALA A 89 -4.12 -7.76 9.49
CA ALA A 89 -4.43 -8.83 10.44
C ALA A 89 -4.06 -8.43 11.88
N ALA A 90 -3.03 -7.60 12.05
CA ALA A 90 -2.57 -7.21 13.38
C ALA A 90 -1.89 -5.84 13.32
N PRO A 91 -2.62 -4.75 13.06
CA PRO A 91 -2.00 -3.43 12.97
C PRO A 91 -1.56 -2.96 14.36
N PRO A 92 -0.30 -2.49 14.48
CA PRO A 92 0.14 -1.91 15.75
C PRO A 92 -0.72 -0.70 16.13
N SER A 93 -0.92 -0.50 17.43
CA SER A 93 -1.87 0.51 17.90
C SER A 93 -1.44 1.94 17.56
N ASN A 94 -0.14 2.18 17.38
CA ASN A 94 0.36 3.52 17.04
C ASN A 94 0.61 3.71 15.55
N ALA A 95 0.20 2.75 14.72
CA ALA A 95 0.42 2.82 13.28
C ALA A 95 -0.73 3.51 12.58
N ILE A 96 -0.40 4.29 11.54
CA ILE A 96 -1.42 4.85 10.66
C ILE A 96 -1.45 4.14 9.31
N GLY A 97 -0.41 3.39 8.95
CA GLY A 97 -0.40 2.67 7.69
C GLY A 97 0.96 2.16 7.29
N LEU A 98 1.06 1.80 6.02
CA LEU A 98 2.29 1.32 5.39
C LEU A 98 2.65 2.22 4.21
N ALA A 99 3.94 2.25 3.87
CA ALA A 99 4.40 3.01 2.71
C ALA A 99 5.57 2.31 2.01
N VAL A 100 5.60 2.42 0.69
CA VAL A 100 6.79 2.16 -0.11
C VAL A 100 7.10 3.50 -0.78
N PRO A 101 8.01 4.29 -0.20
CA PRO A 101 8.33 5.61 -0.77
C PRO A 101 8.97 5.47 -2.14
N GLY A 102 8.69 6.41 -3.01
CA GLY A 102 9.25 6.36 -4.37
C GLY A 102 8.57 5.28 -5.20
N MET A 103 9.30 4.77 -6.17
CA MET A 103 8.78 3.76 -7.10
C MET A 103 9.87 2.74 -7.43
N PRO A 104 10.19 1.83 -6.49
CA PRO A 104 11.25 0.86 -6.74
C PRO A 104 10.90 -0.06 -7.90
N VAL A 105 11.87 -0.32 -8.77
CA VAL A 105 11.67 -1.25 -9.88
C VAL A 105 11.46 -2.65 -9.30
N GLY A 106 10.42 -3.32 -9.76
CA GLY A 106 10.06 -4.65 -9.25
C GLY A 106 9.01 -4.65 -8.17
N SER A 107 8.71 -3.49 -7.57
CA SER A 107 7.57 -3.42 -6.66
C SER A 107 6.28 -3.63 -7.47
N PRO A 108 5.18 -4.08 -6.82
CA PRO A 108 3.95 -4.38 -7.57
C PRO A 108 3.45 -3.17 -8.35
N GLY A 109 3.28 -3.36 -9.65
CA GLY A 109 2.90 -2.27 -10.57
C GLY A 109 4.09 -1.59 -11.21
N MET A 110 5.30 -1.86 -10.75
CA MET A 110 6.53 -1.27 -11.27
C MET A 110 7.50 -2.34 -11.77
N GLU A 111 6.96 -3.44 -12.24
CA GLU A 111 7.79 -4.51 -12.81
C GLU A 111 8.31 -4.05 -14.18
N MET A 112 9.60 -4.20 -14.39
CA MET A 112 10.28 -3.82 -15.62
C MET A 112 11.29 -4.90 -15.95
N GLY A 113 10.84 -5.91 -16.70
CA GLY A 113 11.69 -7.07 -17.01
C GLY A 113 12.00 -7.84 -15.76
N GLU A 114 13.25 -8.27 -15.63
CA GLU A 114 13.67 -9.06 -14.47
C GLU A 114 14.37 -8.26 -13.40
N ARG A 115 14.52 -6.97 -13.61
CA ARG A 115 15.20 -6.13 -12.62
C ARG A 115 14.35 -5.99 -11.37
N ARG A 116 15.01 -6.10 -10.21
CA ARG A 116 14.36 -5.96 -8.91
C ARG A 116 15.25 -5.12 -8.00
N ASP A 117 14.78 -3.97 -7.59
CA ASP A 117 15.48 -3.14 -6.61
C ASP A 117 15.11 -3.61 -5.22
N ALA A 118 16.07 -3.57 -4.30
CA ALA A 118 15.76 -3.76 -2.89
C ALA A 118 15.00 -2.54 -2.37
N TYR A 119 14.02 -2.75 -1.50
CA TYR A 119 13.30 -1.64 -0.92
C TYR A 119 12.69 -2.07 0.41
N ASP A 120 12.28 -1.07 1.19
CA ASP A 120 11.65 -1.32 2.49
C ASP A 120 10.18 -0.96 2.41
N VAL A 121 9.34 -1.78 3.04
CA VAL A 121 7.99 -1.40 3.37
C VAL A 121 8.07 -0.74 4.75
N MET A 122 7.67 0.52 4.82
CA MET A 122 7.77 1.30 6.05
C MET A 122 6.46 1.26 6.83
N LEU A 123 6.57 1.19 8.14
CA LEU A 123 5.42 1.32 9.03
C LEU A 123 5.32 2.79 9.42
N LEU A 124 4.21 3.42 9.05
CA LEU A 124 4.00 4.83 9.36
C LEU A 124 3.34 4.95 10.72
N LEU A 125 3.87 5.84 11.56
CA LEU A 125 3.41 5.98 12.94
C LEU A 125 2.68 7.31 13.12
N ASN A 126 1.85 7.38 14.14
CA ASN A 126 0.97 8.52 14.36
C ASN A 126 1.68 9.77 14.84
N ASP A 127 2.98 9.68 15.15
CA ASP A 127 3.79 10.85 15.51
C ASP A 127 4.54 11.43 14.29
N GLY A 128 4.27 10.91 13.08
CA GLY A 128 4.94 11.38 11.86
C GLY A 128 6.22 10.64 11.53
N SER A 129 6.68 9.75 12.40
CA SER A 129 7.88 8.95 12.12
C SER A 129 7.51 7.65 11.42
N ALA A 130 8.52 6.89 11.03
CA ALA A 130 8.34 5.60 10.40
C ALA A 130 9.46 4.67 10.79
N GLU A 131 9.18 3.37 10.73
CA GLU A 131 10.20 2.36 10.93
C GLU A 131 10.01 1.26 9.90
N VAL A 132 11.03 0.44 9.71
CA VAL A 132 10.96 -0.63 8.71
C VAL A 132 9.99 -1.70 9.18
N TYR A 133 8.99 -1.99 8.36
CA TYR A 133 8.04 -3.07 8.62
C TYR A 133 8.52 -4.38 8.00
N ARG A 134 9.05 -4.29 6.77
CA ARG A 134 9.53 -5.47 6.04
C ARG A 134 10.57 -5.03 5.01
N GLN A 135 11.66 -5.78 4.89
CA GLN A 135 12.65 -5.53 3.86
C GLN A 135 12.41 -6.47 2.70
N ILE A 136 12.39 -5.93 1.49
CA ILE A 136 12.23 -6.70 0.28
C ILE A 136 13.56 -6.73 -0.44
N SER A 137 14.07 -7.92 -0.65
CA SER A 137 15.37 -8.11 -1.27
C SER A 137 15.26 -7.92 -2.78
N GLY A 138 16.22 -7.22 -3.37
CA GLY A 138 16.18 -6.90 -4.78
C GLY A 138 16.24 -8.08 -5.70
N GLN A 139 16.95 -9.12 -5.28
CA GLN A 139 17.06 -10.27 -6.16
C GLN A 139 16.02 -11.28 -5.92
N SER A 140 15.28 -11.15 -4.98
CA SER A 140 14.63 -12.29 -4.57
C SER A 140 13.46 -12.55 -5.32
N GLY A 141 13.03 -11.77 -6.03
CA GLY A 141 11.98 -12.25 -6.77
C GLY A 141 11.91 -13.71 -6.51
N LEU A 142 12.84 -14.06 -5.95
CA LEU A 142 12.97 -15.47 -5.70
C LEU A 142 12.27 -15.90 -4.49
#